data_ea47da5d285ec9ef3c8c9f3ef1773b7e
#
_entry.id   ea47da5d285ec9ef3c8c9f3ef1773b7e
#
_cell.length_a   1.000
_cell.length_b   1.000
_cell.length_c   1.000
_cell.angle_alpha   90.00
_cell.angle_beta   90.00
_cell.angle_gamma   90.00
#
_symmetry.space_group_name_H-M   'P 1'
#
loop_
_entity.id
_entity.type
_entity.pdbx_description
1 polymer ?
#
loop_
_entity_poly.entity_id
_entity_poly.type
_entity_poly.pdbx_seq_one_letter_code
_entity_poly.pdbx_strand_id
1 'polypeptide(L)'
;MLAAAAAFAATVALAQGFEAVGDAIPKPLTAEPGDAGRGRSIVVNRDQGGCTLCHEVPGETRFGNVAPSLAGVGAKLSAGQLRLRVADSSRVNQESPMPAYYRTEGLTQVAAAYRGKTILTAQQVEDAVAYLATLKESK
;
A
#
# COMPACT_ATOMS: atom_id res chain seq x y z
N MET A 1 -19.13 -20.72 -48.63
CA MET A 1 -18.32 -21.07 -47.43
C MET A 1 -17.70 -19.80 -46.87
N LEU A 2 -18.32 -19.23 -45.85
CA LEU A 2 -17.74 -18.06 -45.15
C LEU A 2 -16.90 -18.58 -43.97
N ALA A 3 -15.61 -18.30 -43.99
CA ALA A 3 -14.74 -18.58 -42.85
C ALA A 3 -14.83 -17.40 -41.85
N ALA A 4 -15.37 -17.68 -40.65
CA ALA A 4 -15.38 -16.73 -39.54
C ALA A 4 -14.01 -16.72 -38.89
N ALA A 5 -13.30 -15.59 -39.00
CA ALA A 5 -12.07 -15.36 -38.27
C ALA A 5 -12.41 -14.96 -36.84
N ALA A 6 -12.13 -15.85 -35.89
CA ALA A 6 -12.22 -15.54 -34.45
C ALA A 6 -11.01 -14.68 -34.05
N ALA A 7 -11.26 -13.42 -33.74
CA ALA A 7 -10.24 -12.55 -33.17
C ALA A 7 -10.02 -12.93 -31.69
N PHE A 8 -8.87 -13.53 -31.36
CA PHE A 8 -8.41 -13.72 -30.00
C PHE A 8 -7.97 -12.36 -29.45
N ALA A 9 -8.78 -11.76 -28.60
CA ALA A 9 -8.35 -10.62 -27.79
C ALA A 9 -7.38 -11.15 -26.72
N ALA A 10 -6.09 -10.93 -26.91
CA ALA A 10 -5.09 -11.16 -25.89
C ALA A 10 -5.30 -10.13 -24.77
N THR A 11 -5.86 -10.56 -23.65
CA THR A 11 -5.86 -9.79 -22.42
C THR A 11 -4.42 -9.73 -21.92
N VAL A 12 -3.75 -8.60 -22.16
CA VAL A 12 -2.47 -8.28 -21.52
C VAL A 12 -2.78 -8.12 -20.03
N ALA A 13 -2.45 -9.12 -19.23
CA ALA A 13 -2.38 -8.97 -17.80
C ALA A 13 -1.30 -7.93 -17.53
N LEU A 14 -1.72 -6.72 -17.18
CA LEU A 14 -0.80 -5.68 -16.70
C LEU A 14 -0.16 -6.25 -15.43
N ALA A 15 1.13 -6.56 -15.50
CA ALA A 15 1.92 -6.81 -14.32
C ALA A 15 1.66 -5.64 -13.36
N GLN A 16 1.25 -5.94 -12.12
CA GLN A 16 1.03 -4.94 -11.07
C GLN A 16 2.39 -4.38 -10.66
N GLY A 17 2.98 -3.58 -11.55
CA GLY A 17 4.26 -2.93 -11.38
C GLY A 17 4.08 -1.45 -11.10
N PHE A 18 4.78 -0.96 -10.11
CA PHE A 18 4.98 0.47 -9.90
C PHE A 18 6.44 0.84 -10.20
N GLU A 19 6.64 2.06 -10.66
CA GLU A 19 7.97 2.61 -10.86
C GLU A 19 8.37 3.40 -9.60
N ALA A 20 9.42 2.93 -8.93
CA ALA A 20 10.03 3.65 -7.81
C ALA A 20 11.20 4.50 -8.31
N VAL A 21 11.26 5.75 -7.88
CA VAL A 21 12.37 6.68 -8.14
C VAL A 21 12.95 7.09 -6.79
N GLY A 22 14.18 6.66 -6.51
CA GLY A 22 14.77 6.82 -5.18
C GLY A 22 13.95 6.09 -4.12
N ASP A 23 13.52 6.81 -3.09
CA ASP A 23 12.71 6.28 -2.00
C ASP A 23 11.21 6.60 -2.11
N ALA A 24 10.71 6.80 -3.35
CA ALA A 24 9.33 7.20 -3.61
C ALA A 24 8.73 6.49 -4.84
N ILE A 25 7.40 6.37 -4.85
CA ILE A 25 6.59 6.12 -6.05
C ILE A 25 5.93 7.46 -6.41
N PRO A 26 6.47 8.21 -7.41
CA PRO A 26 5.99 9.57 -7.69
C PRO A 26 4.57 9.61 -8.23
N LYS A 27 4.21 8.64 -9.08
CA LYS A 27 2.90 8.56 -9.73
C LYS A 27 1.91 7.80 -8.84
N PRO A 28 0.67 8.29 -8.69
CA PRO A 28 -0.39 7.51 -8.07
C PRO A 28 -0.60 6.16 -8.76
N LEU A 29 -0.99 5.15 -8.00
CA LEU A 29 -1.27 3.81 -8.50
C LEU A 29 -2.62 3.71 -9.24
N THR A 30 -3.49 4.70 -9.02
CA THR A 30 -4.81 4.82 -9.66
C THR A 30 -5.04 6.24 -10.17
N ALA A 31 -5.98 6.39 -11.10
CA ALA A 31 -6.42 7.71 -11.57
C ALA A 31 -7.35 8.41 -10.56
N GLU A 32 -8.03 7.63 -9.70
CA GLU A 32 -8.90 8.18 -8.67
C GLU A 32 -8.06 8.62 -7.46
N PRO A 33 -8.26 9.86 -6.97
CA PRO A 33 -7.58 10.35 -5.78
C PRO A 33 -7.89 9.49 -4.54
N GLY A 34 -6.91 9.35 -3.66
CA GLY A 34 -7.11 8.69 -2.37
C GLY A 34 -8.05 9.49 -1.47
N ASP A 35 -8.86 8.80 -0.69
CA ASP A 35 -9.77 9.35 0.30
C ASP A 35 -9.27 9.08 1.72
N ALA A 36 -9.06 10.13 2.50
CA ALA A 36 -8.49 10.01 3.85
C ALA A 36 -9.43 9.29 4.84
N GLY A 37 -10.75 9.39 4.66
CA GLY A 37 -11.73 8.71 5.50
C GLY A 37 -11.70 7.19 5.27
N ARG A 38 -11.72 6.76 4.00
CA ARG A 38 -11.51 5.34 3.66
C ARG A 38 -10.13 4.87 4.11
N GLY A 39 -9.12 5.70 3.91
CA GLY A 39 -7.75 5.41 4.33
C GLY A 39 -7.61 5.17 5.81
N ARG A 40 -8.26 6.00 6.66
CA ARG A 40 -8.31 5.76 8.10
C ARG A 40 -8.91 4.39 8.42
N SER A 41 -10.02 4.06 7.78
CA SER A 41 -10.67 2.75 8.00
C SER A 41 -9.75 1.59 7.64
N ILE A 42 -8.99 1.70 6.56
CA ILE A 42 -8.02 0.68 6.13
C ILE A 42 -6.87 0.56 7.15
N VAL A 43 -6.30 1.69 7.57
CA VAL A 43 -5.13 1.74 8.48
C VAL A 43 -5.46 1.15 9.85
N VAL A 44 -6.65 1.41 10.40
CA VAL A 44 -7.03 0.93 11.73
C VAL A 44 -7.66 -0.46 11.72
N ASN A 45 -8.20 -0.91 10.60
CA ASN A 45 -8.82 -2.23 10.49
C ASN A 45 -7.75 -3.33 10.45
N ARG A 46 -7.76 -4.20 11.46
CA ARG A 46 -6.78 -5.27 11.64
C ARG A 46 -6.84 -6.35 10.55
N ASP A 47 -7.99 -6.48 9.89
CA ASP A 47 -8.22 -7.45 8.81
C ASP A 47 -7.94 -6.88 7.41
N GLN A 48 -7.55 -5.60 7.31
CA GLN A 48 -7.16 -4.93 6.07
C GLN A 48 -5.70 -4.47 6.14
N GLY A 49 -5.47 -3.20 6.44
CA GLY A 49 -4.11 -2.67 6.57
C GLY A 49 -3.42 -3.12 7.84
N GLY A 50 -4.15 -3.19 8.96
CA GLY A 50 -3.63 -3.66 10.22
C GLY A 50 -2.46 -2.87 10.78
N CYS A 51 -2.31 -1.60 10.38
CA CYS A 51 -1.14 -0.79 10.76
C CYS A 51 -1.02 -0.62 12.27
N THR A 52 -2.15 -0.58 12.98
CA THR A 52 -2.20 -0.54 14.45
C THR A 52 -1.66 -1.78 15.14
N LEU A 53 -1.43 -2.88 14.42
CA LEU A 53 -0.77 -4.07 15.00
C LEU A 53 0.67 -3.77 15.42
N CYS A 54 1.34 -2.85 14.71
CA CYS A 54 2.73 -2.51 14.90
C CYS A 54 2.97 -1.04 15.25
N HIS A 55 2.20 -0.13 14.67
CA HIS A 55 2.36 1.32 14.79
C HIS A 55 1.38 1.94 15.78
N GLU A 56 1.87 2.90 16.54
CA GLU A 56 1.00 3.88 17.18
C GLU A 56 0.38 4.77 16.12
N VAL A 57 -0.95 4.85 16.10
CA VAL A 57 -1.73 5.69 15.18
C VAL A 57 -2.44 6.76 16.01
N PRO A 58 -2.30 8.05 15.72
CA PRO A 58 -2.96 9.12 16.46
C PRO A 58 -4.47 8.92 16.55
N GLY A 59 -5.02 9.08 17.75
CA GLY A 59 -6.44 8.89 18.03
C GLY A 59 -6.86 7.43 18.29
N GLU A 60 -5.98 6.46 18.13
CA GLU A 60 -6.24 5.05 18.46
C GLU A 60 -5.70 4.72 19.86
N THR A 61 -6.46 3.90 20.60
CA THR A 61 -6.09 3.48 21.98
C THR A 61 -5.48 2.09 22.04
N ARG A 62 -5.59 1.31 20.94
CA ARG A 62 -5.05 -0.05 20.83
C ARG A 62 -4.08 -0.11 19.66
N PHE A 63 -2.81 -0.10 19.97
CA PHE A 63 -1.75 -0.18 18.98
C PHE A 63 -0.54 -0.94 19.51
N GLY A 64 0.28 -1.45 18.59
CA GLY A 64 1.59 -2.03 18.90
C GLY A 64 2.67 -0.95 19.03
N ASN A 65 3.80 -1.36 19.55
CA ASN A 65 5.00 -0.52 19.72
C ASN A 65 6.23 -1.12 19.01
N VAL A 66 5.99 -1.99 18.04
CA VAL A 66 7.05 -2.68 17.28
C VAL A 66 7.66 -1.78 16.22
N ALA A 67 6.87 -0.81 15.73
CA ALA A 67 7.24 0.11 14.65
C ALA A 67 7.12 1.57 15.13
N PRO A 68 7.75 2.53 14.42
CA PRO A 68 7.67 3.94 14.76
C PRO A 68 6.22 4.46 14.82
N SER A 69 5.96 5.43 15.71
CA SER A 69 4.68 6.15 15.71
C SER A 69 4.43 6.82 14.36
N LEU A 70 3.17 6.79 13.89
CA LEU A 70 2.74 7.49 12.68
C LEU A 70 2.38 8.96 12.92
N ALA A 71 2.51 9.45 14.16
CA ALA A 71 2.34 10.87 14.47
C ALA A 71 3.37 11.71 13.68
N GLY A 72 2.89 12.71 12.97
CA GLY A 72 3.72 13.61 12.18
C GLY A 72 4.29 13.01 10.88
N VAL A 73 3.92 11.78 10.51
CA VAL A 73 4.47 11.12 9.32
C VAL A 73 4.17 11.89 8.04
N GLY A 74 2.98 12.49 7.94
CA GLY A 74 2.57 13.30 6.79
C GLY A 74 3.28 14.66 6.68
N ALA A 75 3.95 15.11 7.74
CA ALA A 75 4.83 16.29 7.69
C ALA A 75 6.26 15.92 7.27
N LYS A 76 6.69 14.68 7.54
CA LYS A 76 8.05 14.20 7.31
C LYS A 76 8.25 13.57 5.93
N LEU A 77 7.22 12.95 5.37
CA LEU A 77 7.28 12.19 4.13
C LEU A 77 6.31 12.75 3.09
N SER A 78 6.75 12.81 1.84
CA SER A 78 5.88 13.11 0.71
C SER A 78 4.91 11.95 0.45
N ALA A 79 3.83 12.21 -0.31
CA ALA A 79 2.88 11.19 -0.72
C ALA A 79 3.56 10.03 -1.47
N GLY A 80 4.54 10.32 -2.32
CA GLY A 80 5.31 9.30 -3.04
C GLY A 80 6.16 8.43 -2.11
N GLN A 81 6.74 9.02 -1.08
CA GLN A 81 7.51 8.29 -0.08
C GLN A 81 6.62 7.43 0.82
N LEU A 82 5.46 7.95 1.22
CA LEU A 82 4.44 7.18 1.94
C LEU A 82 3.95 6.00 1.09
N ARG A 83 3.68 6.25 -0.20
CA ARG A 83 3.23 5.23 -1.14
C ARG A 83 4.21 4.08 -1.27
N LEU A 84 5.51 4.36 -1.42
CA LEU A 84 6.52 3.31 -1.50
C LEU A 84 6.58 2.48 -0.21
N ARG A 85 6.52 3.12 0.95
CA ARG A 85 6.57 2.42 2.24
C ARG A 85 5.36 1.53 2.46
N VAL A 86 4.18 1.94 2.02
CA VAL A 86 2.98 1.10 2.07
C VAL A 86 3.04 0.01 1.01
N ALA A 87 3.38 0.33 -0.23
CA ALA A 87 3.40 -0.65 -1.31
C ALA A 87 4.45 -1.74 -1.08
N ASP A 88 5.68 -1.34 -0.74
CA ASP A 88 6.80 -2.25 -0.52
C ASP A 88 7.91 -1.60 0.32
N SER A 89 7.78 -1.67 1.63
CA SER A 89 8.75 -1.11 2.58
C SER A 89 10.16 -1.70 2.44
N SER A 90 10.28 -2.93 1.93
CA SER A 90 11.58 -3.58 1.73
C SER A 90 12.47 -2.86 0.72
N ARG A 91 11.90 -2.03 -0.15
CA ARG A 91 12.65 -1.17 -1.07
C ARG A 91 13.36 -0.01 -0.39
N VAL A 92 12.92 0.36 0.80
CA VAL A 92 13.55 1.40 1.63
C VAL A 92 14.44 0.77 2.68
N ASN A 93 13.99 -0.33 3.28
CA ASN A 93 14.74 -1.10 4.26
C ASN A 93 14.48 -2.60 4.03
N GLN A 94 15.48 -3.31 3.54
CA GLN A 94 15.36 -4.75 3.19
C GLN A 94 15.06 -5.64 4.41
N GLU A 95 15.39 -5.18 5.61
CA GLU A 95 15.13 -5.91 6.86
C GLU A 95 13.78 -5.53 7.50
N SER A 96 12.98 -4.71 6.82
CA SER A 96 11.69 -4.26 7.34
C SER A 96 10.73 -5.45 7.53
N PRO A 97 10.18 -5.65 8.74
CA PRO A 97 9.12 -6.64 8.96
C PRO A 97 7.75 -6.19 8.45
N MET A 98 7.63 -4.94 8.02
CA MET A 98 6.39 -4.40 7.47
C MET A 98 6.03 -5.14 6.18
N PRO A 99 4.80 -5.68 6.03
CA PRO A 99 4.38 -6.37 4.82
C PRO A 99 4.50 -5.49 3.58
N ALA A 100 4.77 -6.11 2.43
CA ALA A 100 4.64 -5.48 1.13
C ALA A 100 3.15 -5.56 0.72
N TYR A 101 2.40 -4.48 0.93
CA TYR A 101 0.95 -4.48 0.73
C TYR A 101 0.53 -4.53 -0.74
N TYR A 102 1.42 -4.13 -1.65
CA TYR A 102 1.12 -4.03 -3.08
C TYR A 102 2.19 -4.70 -3.97
N ARG A 103 2.77 -5.79 -3.50
CA ARG A 103 3.70 -6.63 -4.27
C ARG A 103 3.25 -8.08 -4.24
N THR A 104 3.39 -8.78 -5.37
CA THR A 104 3.02 -10.20 -5.50
C THR A 104 4.21 -11.11 -5.78
N GLU A 105 5.31 -10.55 -6.29
CA GLU A 105 6.49 -11.31 -6.71
C GLU A 105 7.63 -11.22 -5.70
N GLY A 106 8.47 -12.24 -5.67
CA GLY A 106 9.65 -12.29 -4.80
C GLY A 106 9.32 -12.33 -3.31
N LEU A 107 8.10 -12.71 -2.94
CA LEU A 107 7.67 -12.88 -1.56
C LEU A 107 7.89 -14.32 -1.10
N THR A 108 8.24 -14.49 0.18
CA THR A 108 8.37 -15.79 0.85
C THR A 108 7.33 -15.91 1.95
N GLN A 109 6.95 -17.14 2.30
CA GLN A 109 6.03 -17.42 3.41
C GLN A 109 4.65 -16.73 3.29
N VAL A 110 4.16 -16.59 2.07
CA VAL A 110 2.87 -15.94 1.80
C VAL A 110 1.73 -16.85 2.24
N ALA A 111 0.84 -16.32 3.08
CA ALA A 111 -0.38 -17.03 3.48
C ALA A 111 -1.22 -17.41 2.25
N ALA A 112 -1.88 -18.57 2.30
CA ALA A 112 -2.59 -19.13 1.15
C ALA A 112 -3.61 -18.15 0.53
N ALA A 113 -4.29 -17.36 1.36
CA ALA A 113 -5.27 -16.36 0.92
C ALA A 113 -4.68 -15.24 0.05
N TYR A 114 -3.38 -14.96 0.17
CA TYR A 114 -2.68 -13.86 -0.52
C TYR A 114 -1.73 -14.32 -1.62
N ARG A 115 -1.63 -15.61 -1.90
CA ARG A 115 -0.76 -16.11 -2.98
C ARG A 115 -1.17 -15.53 -4.32
N GLY A 116 -0.25 -14.83 -4.99
CA GLY A 116 -0.50 -14.15 -6.28
C GLY A 116 -1.41 -12.95 -6.19
N LYS A 117 -1.72 -12.46 -4.98
CA LYS A 117 -2.58 -11.29 -4.75
C LYS A 117 -1.87 -10.27 -3.86
N THR A 118 -2.21 -9.00 -4.03
CA THR A 118 -1.81 -7.94 -3.12
C THR A 118 -2.68 -7.98 -1.85
N ILE A 119 -2.13 -7.52 -0.72
CA ILE A 119 -2.91 -7.37 0.53
C ILE A 119 -3.92 -6.24 0.37
N LEU A 120 -3.49 -5.11 -0.21
CA LEU A 120 -4.35 -3.96 -0.54
C LEU A 120 -4.44 -3.81 -2.05
N THR A 121 -5.59 -3.32 -2.52
CA THR A 121 -5.73 -2.86 -3.92
C THR A 121 -4.97 -1.55 -4.13
N ALA A 122 -4.73 -1.18 -5.38
CA ALA A 122 -4.12 0.11 -5.73
C ALA A 122 -4.87 1.29 -5.10
N GLN A 123 -6.20 1.29 -5.17
CA GLN A 123 -7.01 2.35 -4.55
C GLN A 123 -6.92 2.36 -3.03
N GLN A 124 -6.88 1.21 -2.39
CA GLN A 124 -6.69 1.13 -0.94
C GLN A 124 -5.32 1.65 -0.50
N VAL A 125 -4.27 1.48 -1.31
CA VAL A 125 -2.97 2.10 -1.06
C VAL A 125 -3.07 3.63 -1.15
N GLU A 126 -3.72 4.17 -2.19
CA GLU A 126 -3.91 5.62 -2.32
C GLU A 126 -4.76 6.20 -1.19
N ASP A 127 -5.81 5.50 -0.76
CA ASP A 127 -6.64 5.90 0.38
C ASP A 127 -5.81 5.95 1.68
N ALA A 128 -5.02 4.90 1.94
CA ALA A 128 -4.13 4.86 3.10
C ALA A 128 -3.10 5.99 3.06
N VAL A 129 -2.48 6.25 1.90
CA VAL A 129 -1.54 7.37 1.71
C VAL A 129 -2.22 8.72 1.97
N ALA A 130 -3.45 8.91 1.47
CA ALA A 130 -4.21 10.13 1.72
C ALA A 130 -4.45 10.37 3.22
N TYR A 131 -4.79 9.33 3.97
CA TYR A 131 -4.93 9.42 5.42
C TYR A 131 -3.60 9.71 6.11
N LEU A 132 -2.55 8.95 5.81
CA LEU A 132 -1.23 9.14 6.41
C LEU A 132 -0.68 10.56 6.17
N ALA A 133 -0.95 11.13 5.00
CA ALA A 133 -0.58 12.50 4.66
C ALA A 133 -1.29 13.56 5.53
N THR A 134 -2.41 13.23 6.17
CA THR A 134 -3.09 14.13 7.12
C THR A 134 -2.45 14.16 8.50
N LEU A 135 -1.63 13.16 8.85
CA LEU A 135 -0.99 13.04 10.16
C LEU A 135 0.22 13.98 10.25
N LYS A 136 -0.04 15.27 10.40
CA LYS A 136 0.97 16.35 10.36
C LYS A 136 1.61 16.64 11.72
N GLU A 137 0.88 16.40 12.81
CA GLU A 137 1.34 16.73 14.15
C GLU A 137 2.18 15.59 14.73
N SER A 138 3.36 15.94 15.25
CA SER A 138 4.18 15.06 16.09
C SER A 138 3.77 15.26 17.54
N LYS A 139 3.75 14.19 18.31
CA LYS A 139 3.59 14.25 19.78
C LYS A 139 4.79 14.94 20.41
#